data_4a166aef5f74226fbc100b8501c8d395
#
_entry.id   4a166aef5f74226fbc100b8501c8d395
#
_cell.length_a   1.000
_cell.length_b   1.000
_cell.length_c   1.000
_cell.angle_alpha   90.00
_cell.angle_beta   90.00
_cell.angle_gamma   90.00
#
_symmetry.space_group_name_H-M   'P 1'
#
loop_
_entity.id
_entity.type
_entity.pdbx_description
1 polymer ?
#
loop_
_entity_poly.entity_id
_entity_poly.type
_entity_poly.pdbx_seq_one_letter_code
_entity_poly.pdbx_strand_id
1 'polypeptide(L)'
;SWRANITRYLKETYPEAEITAINAAVGGTGTDLGFFRCEHDLLQYNPNLVFIEFAGNDSGISPEEQFKCYESCLRQIMTKDPTTEIVCVFTITKEIEQKLLTFGDFRSRTAQTTLAYHYGLDMVNIGEHLRMAVAMNGGDWMKYTVDNVHPNDEGYLILTEAMKNALIRLLAETSDTLTARAIPAPYCEEETIP
;
A
#
# COMPACT_ATOMS: atom_id res chain seq x y z
N SER A 1 -2.01 6.56 13.90
CA SER A 1 -2.25 6.03 12.55
C SER A 1 -2.20 4.50 12.55
N TRP A 2 -2.80 3.84 11.56
CA TRP A 2 -2.78 2.38 11.43
C TRP A 2 -1.33 1.82 11.38
N ARG A 3 -0.40 2.51 10.73
CA ARG A 3 1.01 2.09 10.65
C ARG A 3 1.66 1.95 12.03
N ALA A 4 1.52 2.96 12.89
CA ALA A 4 2.06 2.91 14.24
C ALA A 4 1.41 1.78 15.07
N ASN A 5 0.11 1.55 14.89
CA ASN A 5 -0.61 0.48 15.56
C ASN A 5 -0.12 -0.91 15.09
N ILE A 6 0.13 -1.08 13.79
CA ILE A 6 0.68 -2.33 13.25
C ILE A 6 2.12 -2.56 13.73
N THR A 7 2.96 -1.53 13.76
CA THR A 7 4.31 -1.66 14.35
C THR A 7 4.24 -2.15 15.80
N ARG A 8 3.35 -1.57 16.60
CA ARG A 8 3.16 -2.01 18.00
C ARG A 8 2.67 -3.45 18.06
N TYR A 9 1.65 -3.80 17.28
CA TYR A 9 1.12 -5.15 17.19
C TYR A 9 2.19 -6.19 16.86
N LEU A 10 3.02 -5.92 15.86
CA LEU A 10 4.10 -6.82 15.46
C LEU A 10 5.13 -7.00 16.58
N LYS A 11 5.54 -5.92 17.24
CA LYS A 11 6.48 -5.99 18.38
C LYS A 11 5.92 -6.76 19.59
N GLU A 12 4.63 -6.63 19.84
CA GLU A 12 3.94 -7.37 20.91
C GLU A 12 3.74 -8.86 20.58
N THR A 13 3.49 -9.14 19.29
CA THR A 13 3.23 -10.52 18.81
C THR A 13 4.52 -11.31 18.64
N TYR A 14 5.60 -10.65 18.24
CA TYR A 14 6.91 -11.25 17.97
C TYR A 14 8.01 -10.60 18.81
N PRO A 15 8.01 -10.78 20.14
CA PRO A 15 8.91 -10.06 21.05
C PRO A 15 10.38 -10.42 20.84
N GLU A 16 10.67 -11.58 20.25
CA GLU A 16 12.05 -12.01 19.93
C GLU A 16 12.56 -11.44 18.60
N ALA A 17 11.71 -10.80 17.80
CA ALA A 17 12.11 -10.19 16.54
C ALA A 17 12.57 -8.75 16.74
N GLU A 18 13.71 -8.40 16.14
CA GLU A 18 14.14 -7.00 16.07
C GLU A 18 13.36 -6.27 14.98
N ILE A 19 12.35 -5.50 15.37
CA ILE A 19 11.48 -4.78 14.44
C ILE A 19 11.79 -3.28 14.46
N THR A 20 12.36 -2.79 13.38
CA THR A 20 12.56 -1.36 13.10
C THR A 20 11.55 -0.90 12.05
N ALA A 21 10.75 0.13 12.37
CA ALA A 21 9.76 0.68 11.46
C ALA A 21 10.23 2.01 10.88
N ILE A 22 10.30 2.08 9.55
CA ILE A 22 10.63 3.29 8.81
C ILE A 22 9.35 3.88 8.20
N ASN A 23 9.14 5.18 8.36
CA ASN A 23 8.06 5.89 7.72
C ASN A 23 8.58 6.77 6.58
N ALA A 24 8.58 6.24 5.37
CA ALA A 24 8.99 6.94 4.15
C ALA A 24 7.85 7.78 3.53
N ALA A 25 6.62 7.75 4.09
CA ALA A 25 5.49 8.45 3.50
C ALA A 25 5.58 9.97 3.71
N VAL A 26 5.28 10.72 2.65
CA VAL A 26 5.08 12.18 2.66
C VAL A 26 3.66 12.48 2.20
N GLY A 27 2.92 13.24 3.02
CA GLY A 27 1.52 13.55 2.74
C GLY A 27 1.34 14.29 1.40
N GLY A 28 0.31 13.91 0.65
CA GLY A 28 -0.04 14.55 -0.62
C GLY A 28 0.88 14.23 -1.80
N THR A 29 1.75 13.23 -1.70
CA THR A 29 2.67 12.85 -2.79
C THR A 29 2.23 11.54 -3.45
N GLY A 30 2.33 11.50 -4.78
CA GLY A 30 2.08 10.31 -5.60
C GLY A 30 3.33 9.49 -5.88
N THR A 31 3.18 8.48 -6.72
CA THR A 31 4.27 7.61 -7.17
C THR A 31 5.31 8.34 -8.01
N ASP A 32 4.94 9.42 -8.68
CA ASP A 32 5.83 10.31 -9.42
C ASP A 32 6.98 10.85 -8.55
N LEU A 33 6.66 11.30 -7.34
CA LEU A 33 7.66 11.71 -6.36
C LEU A 33 8.22 10.51 -5.58
N GLY A 34 7.38 9.50 -5.33
CA GLY A 34 7.75 8.30 -4.59
C GLY A 34 8.93 7.57 -5.21
N PHE A 35 8.93 7.42 -6.53
CA PHE A 35 9.99 6.73 -7.25
C PHE A 35 11.35 7.47 -7.17
N PHE A 36 11.37 8.81 -7.25
CA PHE A 36 12.60 9.60 -7.09
C PHE A 36 13.20 9.51 -5.68
N ARG A 37 12.33 9.35 -4.68
CA ARG A 37 12.73 9.31 -3.27
C ARG A 37 13.04 7.89 -2.78
N CYS A 38 12.75 6.87 -3.58
CA CYS A 38 12.77 5.46 -3.17
C CYS A 38 14.12 5.04 -2.57
N GLU A 39 15.24 5.36 -3.23
CA GLU A 39 16.57 5.02 -2.73
C GLU A 39 16.86 5.72 -1.38
N HIS A 40 16.63 7.03 -1.31
CA HIS A 40 16.97 7.83 -0.13
C HIS A 40 16.04 7.56 1.06
N ASP A 41 14.72 7.42 0.83
CA ASP A 41 13.76 7.38 1.93
C ASP A 41 13.39 5.94 2.35
N LEU A 42 13.70 4.96 1.52
CA LEU A 42 13.33 3.56 1.76
C LEU A 42 14.52 2.61 1.63
N LEU A 43 15.18 2.55 0.48
CA LEU A 43 16.12 1.46 0.17
C LEU A 43 17.43 1.54 0.95
N GLN A 44 17.86 2.74 1.38
CA GLN A 44 19.04 2.89 2.26
C GLN A 44 18.91 2.12 3.58
N TYR A 45 17.69 1.78 4.00
CA TYR A 45 17.43 1.05 5.24
C TYR A 45 17.37 -0.47 5.06
N ASN A 46 17.54 -0.99 3.84
CA ASN A 46 17.45 -2.41 3.49
C ASN A 46 16.22 -3.09 4.10
N PRO A 47 15.00 -2.67 3.74
CA PRO A 47 13.78 -3.18 4.35
C PRO A 47 13.53 -4.64 3.98
N ASN A 48 13.08 -5.46 4.93
CA ASN A 48 12.64 -6.83 4.67
C ASN A 48 11.16 -6.90 4.25
N LEU A 49 10.35 -5.91 4.67
CA LEU A 49 8.93 -5.80 4.37
C LEU A 49 8.57 -4.35 4.03
N VAL A 50 7.90 -4.14 2.90
CA VAL A 50 7.46 -2.83 2.43
C VAL A 50 5.95 -2.83 2.26
N PHE A 51 5.26 -1.91 2.92
CA PHE A 51 3.87 -1.57 2.62
C PHE A 51 3.84 -0.36 1.69
N ILE A 52 3.28 -0.52 0.48
CA ILE A 52 3.21 0.55 -0.52
C ILE A 52 1.76 0.96 -0.76
N GLU A 53 1.46 2.27 -0.66
CA GLU A 53 0.13 2.84 -0.87
C GLU A 53 0.25 4.23 -1.50
N PHE A 54 -0.29 4.41 -2.69
CA PHE A 54 -0.31 5.67 -3.43
C PHE A 54 -1.63 5.91 -4.18
N ALA A 55 -2.56 4.94 -4.17
CA ALA A 55 -3.75 4.98 -5.02
C ALA A 55 -4.56 6.27 -4.86
N GLY A 56 -4.65 6.79 -3.64
CA GLY A 56 -5.38 8.02 -3.37
C GLY A 56 -4.73 9.25 -4.01
N ASN A 57 -3.41 9.33 -3.97
CA ASN A 57 -2.66 10.50 -4.43
C ASN A 57 -2.34 10.48 -5.93
N ASP A 58 -2.29 9.30 -6.54
CA ASP A 58 -1.99 9.15 -7.98
C ASP A 58 -3.13 9.61 -8.91
N SER A 59 -4.28 9.99 -8.37
CA SER A 59 -5.42 10.41 -9.17
C SER A 59 -5.17 11.66 -10.04
N GLY A 60 -4.11 12.42 -9.74
CA GLY A 60 -3.74 13.66 -10.45
C GLY A 60 -2.77 13.46 -11.62
N ILE A 61 -2.16 12.28 -11.77
CA ILE A 61 -1.21 11.99 -12.86
C ILE A 61 -1.88 11.16 -13.97
N SER A 62 -1.31 11.18 -15.17
CA SER A 62 -1.86 10.44 -16.31
C SER A 62 -1.83 8.93 -16.06
N PRO A 63 -2.74 8.14 -16.68
CA PRO A 63 -2.70 6.68 -16.54
C PRO A 63 -1.36 6.05 -16.92
N GLU A 64 -0.73 6.56 -17.97
CA GLU A 64 0.59 6.09 -18.41
C GLU A 64 1.67 6.35 -17.37
N GLU A 65 1.72 7.55 -16.80
CA GLU A 65 2.65 7.90 -15.72
C GLU A 65 2.38 7.08 -14.46
N GLN A 66 1.10 6.81 -14.13
CA GLN A 66 0.75 5.95 -13.00
C GLN A 66 1.38 4.56 -13.12
N PHE A 67 1.26 3.94 -14.29
CA PHE A 67 1.89 2.63 -14.55
C PHE A 67 3.42 2.72 -14.45
N LYS A 68 4.04 3.66 -15.17
CA LYS A 68 5.50 3.80 -15.21
C LYS A 68 6.10 4.10 -13.83
N CYS A 69 5.55 5.08 -13.11
CA CYS A 69 6.08 5.48 -11.80
C CYS A 69 5.89 4.41 -10.74
N TYR A 70 4.70 3.77 -10.70
CA TYR A 70 4.47 2.71 -9.73
C TYR A 70 5.31 1.47 -10.03
N GLU A 71 5.42 1.07 -11.29
CA GLU A 71 6.31 0.00 -11.72
C GLU A 71 7.77 0.29 -11.37
N SER A 72 8.22 1.54 -11.58
CA SER A 72 9.58 1.95 -11.22
C SER A 72 9.84 1.83 -9.72
N CYS A 73 8.87 2.21 -8.85
CA CYS A 73 8.97 1.99 -7.42
C CYS A 73 9.14 0.50 -7.08
N LEU A 74 8.28 -0.36 -7.63
CA LEU A 74 8.30 -1.80 -7.38
C LEU A 74 9.62 -2.42 -7.82
N ARG A 75 10.08 -2.09 -9.02
CA ARG A 75 11.32 -2.64 -9.59
C ARG A 75 12.56 -2.18 -8.83
N GLN A 76 12.62 -0.92 -8.38
CA GLN A 76 13.72 -0.45 -7.52
C GLN A 76 13.83 -1.31 -6.25
N ILE A 77 12.70 -1.57 -5.57
CA ILE A 77 12.68 -2.39 -4.36
C ILE A 77 13.15 -3.82 -4.67
N MET A 78 12.55 -4.48 -5.66
CA MET A 78 12.87 -5.86 -6.03
C MET A 78 14.29 -6.02 -6.55
N THR A 79 14.83 -5.03 -7.25
CA THR A 79 16.20 -5.07 -7.79
C THR A 79 17.23 -4.86 -6.67
N LYS A 80 16.91 -4.03 -5.68
CA LYS A 80 17.79 -3.79 -4.53
C LYS A 80 17.95 -5.04 -3.70
N ASP A 81 16.84 -5.70 -3.36
CA ASP A 81 16.82 -6.99 -2.67
C ASP A 81 15.59 -7.80 -3.12
N PRO A 82 15.79 -8.87 -3.91
CA PRO A 82 14.68 -9.70 -4.37
C PRO A 82 14.03 -10.54 -3.27
N THR A 83 14.53 -10.52 -2.04
CA THR A 83 13.92 -11.16 -0.87
C THR A 83 13.02 -10.21 -0.07
N THR A 84 13.01 -8.91 -0.40
CA THR A 84 12.09 -7.94 0.23
C THR A 84 10.65 -8.30 -0.09
N GLU A 85 9.83 -8.48 0.93
CA GLU A 85 8.40 -8.67 0.76
C GLU A 85 7.70 -7.32 0.52
N ILE A 86 6.82 -7.29 -0.48
CA ILE A 86 6.05 -6.09 -0.85
C ILE A 86 4.57 -6.38 -0.73
N VAL A 87 3.88 -5.57 0.06
CA VAL A 87 2.43 -5.62 0.23
C VAL A 87 1.82 -4.34 -0.31
N CYS A 88 1.04 -4.46 -1.39
CA CYS A 88 0.29 -3.35 -1.96
C CYS A 88 -0.96 -3.09 -1.11
N VAL A 89 -1.04 -1.93 -0.50
CA VAL A 89 -2.12 -1.55 0.41
C VAL A 89 -3.07 -0.59 -0.28
N PHE A 90 -4.37 -0.81 -0.14
CA PHE A 90 -5.39 0.08 -0.67
C PHE A 90 -6.20 0.67 0.47
N THR A 91 -6.19 1.99 0.57
CA THR A 91 -7.06 2.78 1.43
C THR A 91 -8.28 3.27 0.64
N ILE A 92 -9.15 4.06 1.28
CA ILE A 92 -10.32 4.61 0.63
C ILE A 92 -10.64 6.00 1.19
N THR A 93 -11.17 6.86 0.32
CA THR A 93 -11.77 8.14 0.67
C THR A 93 -13.22 8.17 0.16
N LYS A 94 -13.99 9.15 0.60
CA LYS A 94 -15.35 9.36 0.07
C LYS A 94 -15.35 9.56 -1.43
N GLU A 95 -14.39 10.27 -1.97
CA GLU A 95 -14.26 10.51 -3.41
C GLU A 95 -13.95 9.22 -4.18
N ILE A 96 -13.03 8.39 -3.65
CA ILE A 96 -12.70 7.09 -4.25
C ILE A 96 -13.94 6.20 -4.26
N GLU A 97 -14.69 6.11 -3.15
CA GLU A 97 -15.94 5.36 -3.10
C GLU A 97 -16.93 5.83 -4.17
N GLN A 98 -17.12 7.16 -4.31
CA GLN A 98 -18.03 7.72 -5.32
C GLN A 98 -17.61 7.34 -6.74
N LYS A 99 -16.31 7.39 -7.05
CA LYS A 99 -15.78 6.98 -8.36
C LYS A 99 -16.00 5.48 -8.62
N LEU A 100 -15.73 4.64 -7.63
CA LEU A 100 -15.97 3.20 -7.71
C LEU A 100 -17.46 2.88 -7.93
N LEU A 101 -18.36 3.55 -7.22
CA LEU A 101 -19.81 3.35 -7.37
C LEU A 101 -20.34 3.87 -8.71
N THR A 102 -19.77 4.95 -9.24
CA THR A 102 -20.24 5.59 -10.47
C THR A 102 -19.68 4.92 -11.73
N PHE A 103 -18.40 4.58 -11.72
CA PHE A 103 -17.66 4.11 -12.89
C PHE A 103 -17.22 2.65 -12.79
N GLY A 104 -17.38 2.01 -11.63
CA GLY A 104 -16.87 0.66 -11.36
C GLY A 104 -15.34 0.58 -11.25
N ASP A 105 -14.66 1.72 -11.37
CA ASP A 105 -13.20 1.80 -11.42
C ASP A 105 -12.67 3.06 -10.77
N PHE A 106 -11.44 2.94 -10.25
CA PHE A 106 -10.61 4.05 -9.83
C PHE A 106 -9.20 3.85 -10.44
N ARG A 107 -8.87 4.65 -11.46
CA ARG A 107 -7.74 4.42 -12.38
C ARG A 107 -6.41 4.08 -11.70
N SER A 108 -5.99 4.86 -10.70
CA SER A 108 -4.72 4.61 -10.01
C SER A 108 -4.73 3.27 -9.28
N ARG A 109 -5.84 2.88 -8.69
CA ARG A 109 -5.99 1.57 -8.06
C ARG A 109 -5.93 0.44 -9.09
N THR A 110 -6.54 0.63 -10.26
CA THR A 110 -6.48 -0.34 -11.35
C THR A 110 -5.04 -0.53 -11.84
N ALA A 111 -4.28 0.55 -12.06
CA ALA A 111 -2.88 0.46 -12.44
C ALA A 111 -2.05 -0.31 -11.40
N GLN A 112 -2.19 0.06 -10.12
CA GLN A 112 -1.46 -0.58 -9.02
C GLN A 112 -1.85 -2.05 -8.84
N THR A 113 -3.14 -2.39 -8.98
CA THR A 113 -3.62 -3.77 -8.92
C THR A 113 -3.08 -4.61 -10.09
N THR A 114 -3.08 -4.06 -11.31
CA THR A 114 -2.53 -4.73 -12.49
C THR A 114 -1.06 -5.06 -12.31
N LEU A 115 -0.28 -4.10 -11.84
CA LEU A 115 1.15 -4.30 -11.59
C LEU A 115 1.40 -5.27 -10.43
N ALA A 116 0.60 -5.22 -9.36
CA ALA A 116 0.69 -6.19 -8.27
C ALA A 116 0.45 -7.61 -8.77
N TYR A 117 -0.54 -7.84 -9.62
CA TYR A 117 -0.76 -9.15 -10.27
C TYR A 117 0.40 -9.56 -11.18
N HIS A 118 0.92 -8.64 -12.01
CA HIS A 118 2.04 -8.93 -12.89
C HIS A 118 3.29 -9.39 -12.15
N TYR A 119 3.57 -8.76 -11.00
CA TYR A 119 4.74 -9.08 -10.16
C TYR A 119 4.46 -10.13 -9.07
N GLY A 120 3.25 -10.68 -8.98
CA GLY A 120 2.87 -11.67 -7.97
C GLY A 120 2.98 -11.13 -6.55
N LEU A 121 2.58 -9.87 -6.33
CA LEU A 121 2.66 -9.21 -5.03
C LEU A 121 1.36 -9.34 -4.24
N ASP A 122 1.49 -9.38 -2.93
CA ASP A 122 0.34 -9.40 -2.05
C ASP A 122 -0.42 -8.07 -2.06
N MET A 123 -1.74 -8.15 -1.99
CA MET A 123 -2.63 -7.00 -1.98
C MET A 123 -3.55 -7.03 -0.78
N VAL A 124 -3.62 -5.91 -0.05
CA VAL A 124 -4.48 -5.76 1.12
C VAL A 124 -5.36 -4.52 0.99
N ASN A 125 -6.67 -4.72 0.85
CA ASN A 125 -7.64 -3.66 0.78
C ASN A 125 -8.22 -3.33 2.17
N ILE A 126 -7.46 -2.56 2.97
CA ILE A 126 -7.94 -2.13 4.29
C ILE A 126 -9.07 -1.10 4.18
N GLY A 127 -9.12 -0.35 3.07
CA GLY A 127 -10.15 0.65 2.83
C GLY A 127 -11.55 0.08 2.72
N GLU A 128 -11.71 -1.17 2.26
CA GLU A 128 -13.03 -1.80 2.15
C GLU A 128 -13.72 -1.95 3.51
N HIS A 129 -12.97 -2.25 4.57
CA HIS A 129 -13.51 -2.33 5.93
C HIS A 129 -14.02 -0.97 6.42
N LEU A 130 -13.31 0.11 6.11
CA LEU A 130 -13.75 1.47 6.41
C LEU A 130 -15.03 1.82 5.63
N ARG A 131 -15.09 1.49 4.33
CA ARG A 131 -16.26 1.70 3.49
C ARG A 131 -17.48 0.97 4.04
N MET A 132 -17.31 -0.29 4.43
CA MET A 132 -18.38 -1.08 5.05
C MET A 132 -18.88 -0.46 6.36
N ALA A 133 -17.98 -0.01 7.23
CA ALA A 133 -18.35 0.65 8.48
C ALA A 133 -19.13 1.95 8.22
N VAL A 134 -18.70 2.76 7.24
CA VAL A 134 -19.43 3.96 6.79
C VAL A 134 -20.83 3.60 6.28
N ALA A 135 -20.93 2.59 5.41
CA ALA A 135 -22.22 2.16 4.86
C ALA A 135 -23.18 1.66 5.95
N MET A 136 -22.68 0.84 6.89
CA MET A 136 -23.47 0.34 8.05
C MET A 136 -23.91 1.45 9.01
N ASN A 137 -23.24 2.61 8.96
CA ASN A 137 -23.57 3.78 9.76
C ASN A 137 -24.27 4.88 8.93
N GLY A 138 -25.09 4.48 7.96
CA GLY A 138 -25.91 5.40 7.17
C GLY A 138 -25.15 6.27 6.17
N GLY A 139 -23.94 5.91 5.83
CA GLY A 139 -23.11 6.66 4.86
C GLY A 139 -22.40 7.88 5.44
N ASP A 140 -22.35 8.01 6.76
CA ASP A 140 -21.69 9.14 7.44
C ASP A 140 -20.17 8.93 7.49
N TRP A 141 -19.47 9.50 6.51
CA TRP A 141 -18.00 9.51 6.47
C TRP A 141 -17.36 10.28 7.62
N MET A 142 -18.01 11.36 8.10
CA MET A 142 -17.43 12.21 9.15
C MET A 142 -17.38 11.50 10.51
N LYS A 143 -18.11 10.42 10.69
CA LYS A 143 -17.96 9.58 11.88
C LYS A 143 -16.57 8.94 11.97
N TYR A 144 -15.97 8.58 10.85
CA TYR A 144 -14.70 7.83 10.79
C TYR A 144 -13.54 8.61 10.19
N THR A 145 -13.79 9.85 9.73
CA THR A 145 -12.79 10.73 9.13
C THR A 145 -12.94 12.15 9.67
N VAL A 146 -11.89 12.96 9.50
CA VAL A 146 -11.92 14.38 9.90
C VAL A 146 -12.37 15.30 8.76
N ASP A 147 -12.29 14.83 7.50
CA ASP A 147 -12.53 15.65 6.31
C ASP A 147 -12.97 14.85 5.06
N ASN A 148 -13.57 13.67 5.26
CA ASN A 148 -13.92 12.69 4.22
C ASN A 148 -12.72 12.01 3.51
N VAL A 149 -11.49 12.31 3.93
CA VAL A 149 -10.24 11.78 3.38
C VAL A 149 -9.41 11.12 4.49
N HIS A 150 -9.05 11.88 5.51
CA HIS A 150 -8.14 11.44 6.57
C HIS A 150 -8.91 10.76 7.71
N PRO A 151 -8.61 9.50 8.04
CA PRO A 151 -9.25 8.81 9.14
C PRO A 151 -9.01 9.52 10.49
N ASN A 152 -10.05 9.57 11.31
CA ASN A 152 -9.95 9.90 12.74
C ASN A 152 -9.54 8.66 13.53
N ASP A 153 -9.53 8.74 14.86
CA ASP A 153 -9.09 7.62 15.70
C ASP A 153 -9.94 6.36 15.52
N GLU A 154 -11.27 6.49 15.36
CA GLU A 154 -12.18 5.35 15.10
C GLU A 154 -11.87 4.74 13.72
N GLY A 155 -11.70 5.57 12.68
CA GLY A 155 -11.33 5.13 11.35
C GLY A 155 -9.99 4.40 11.34
N TYR A 156 -8.99 4.92 12.06
CA TYR A 156 -7.70 4.24 12.19
C TYR A 156 -7.78 2.91 12.91
N LEU A 157 -8.68 2.73 13.89
CA LEU A 157 -8.88 1.43 14.53
C LEU A 157 -9.42 0.40 13.52
N ILE A 158 -10.39 0.79 12.69
CA ILE A 158 -10.96 -0.10 11.65
C ILE A 158 -9.85 -0.51 10.67
N LEU A 159 -9.07 0.44 10.14
CA LEU A 159 -7.96 0.15 9.22
C LEU A 159 -6.90 -0.74 9.89
N THR A 160 -6.62 -0.53 11.18
CA THR A 160 -5.68 -1.35 11.94
C THR A 160 -6.14 -2.79 12.05
N GLU A 161 -7.39 -3.04 12.42
CA GLU A 161 -7.92 -4.39 12.54
C GLU A 161 -7.99 -5.11 11.18
N ALA A 162 -8.34 -4.39 10.11
CA ALA A 162 -8.28 -4.93 8.76
C ALA A 162 -6.86 -5.38 8.38
N MET A 163 -5.86 -4.55 8.65
CA MET A 163 -4.45 -4.88 8.37
C MET A 163 -3.94 -6.01 9.25
N LYS A 164 -4.27 -6.06 10.54
CA LYS A 164 -3.91 -7.18 11.42
C LYS A 164 -4.44 -8.50 10.89
N ASN A 165 -5.72 -8.55 10.52
CA ASN A 165 -6.34 -9.76 9.97
C ASN A 165 -5.71 -10.20 8.65
N ALA A 166 -5.27 -9.26 7.82
CA ALA A 166 -4.51 -9.57 6.61
C ALA A 166 -3.12 -10.13 6.94
N LEU A 167 -2.39 -9.49 7.86
CA LEU A 167 -1.06 -9.95 8.27
C LEU A 167 -1.08 -11.33 8.91
N ILE A 168 -2.07 -11.66 9.73
CA ILE A 168 -2.22 -13.01 10.30
C ILE A 168 -2.28 -14.06 9.19
N ARG A 169 -3.00 -13.79 8.09
CA ARG A 169 -3.10 -14.70 6.95
C ARG A 169 -1.80 -14.76 6.16
N LEU A 170 -1.23 -13.61 5.81
CA LEU A 170 0.00 -13.54 5.04
C LEU A 170 1.15 -14.23 5.78
N LEU A 171 1.32 -13.97 7.08
CA LEU A 171 2.37 -14.60 7.89
C LEU A 171 2.16 -16.09 8.10
N ALA A 172 0.92 -16.57 8.11
CA ALA A 172 0.63 -18.02 8.19
C ALA A 172 0.99 -18.77 6.90
N GLU A 173 1.03 -18.08 5.77
CA GLU A 173 1.38 -18.64 4.46
C GLU A 173 2.88 -18.51 4.14
N THR A 174 3.62 -17.73 4.94
CA THR A 174 5.06 -17.46 4.73
C THR A 174 5.89 -18.67 5.17
N SER A 175 6.91 -19.03 4.38
CA SER A 175 7.91 -20.03 4.78
C SER A 175 8.97 -19.39 5.70
N ASP A 176 9.60 -20.22 6.54
CA ASP A 176 10.72 -19.80 7.41
C ASP A 176 12.00 -19.44 6.62
N THR A 177 11.98 -19.63 5.30
CA THR A 177 13.13 -19.38 4.43
C THR A 177 12.85 -18.22 3.50
N LEU A 178 13.65 -17.17 3.58
CA LEU A 178 13.62 -16.08 2.61
C LEU A 178 14.03 -16.63 1.23
N THR A 179 13.14 -16.46 0.26
CA THR A 179 13.39 -16.90 -1.12
C THR A 179 13.40 -15.69 -2.04
N ALA A 180 14.49 -15.52 -2.77
CA ALA A 180 14.56 -14.48 -3.79
C ALA A 180 13.52 -14.71 -4.89
N ARG A 181 12.68 -13.71 -5.14
CA ARG A 181 11.70 -13.77 -6.24
C ARG A 181 12.38 -13.61 -7.59
N ALA A 182 11.91 -14.30 -8.59
CA ALA A 182 12.24 -13.99 -9.98
C ALA A 182 11.51 -12.68 -10.36
N ILE A 183 12.25 -11.69 -10.82
CA ILE A 183 11.66 -10.41 -11.25
C ILE A 183 11.19 -10.56 -12.70
N PRO A 184 9.88 -10.48 -13.00
CA PRO A 184 9.38 -10.56 -14.37
C PRO A 184 9.94 -9.45 -15.27
N ALA A 185 9.81 -9.60 -16.59
CA ALA A 185 10.06 -8.52 -17.53
C ALA A 185 9.17 -7.30 -17.18
N PRO A 186 9.60 -6.07 -17.49
CA PRO A 186 8.78 -4.89 -17.27
C PRO A 186 7.40 -5.05 -17.91
N TYR A 187 6.37 -4.58 -17.24
CA TYR A 187 5.01 -4.51 -17.77
C TYR A 187 4.89 -3.38 -18.80
N CYS A 188 5.53 -2.22 -18.52
CA CYS A 188 5.61 -1.11 -19.44
C CYS A 188 6.72 -1.39 -20.46
N GLU A 189 6.38 -1.44 -21.75
CA GLU A 189 7.30 -1.77 -22.85
C GLU A 189 8.37 -0.69 -23.11
N GLU A 190 8.17 0.54 -22.66
CA GLU A 190 9.12 1.63 -22.81
C GLU A 190 9.96 1.81 -21.53
N GLU A 191 11.23 2.20 -21.73
CA GLU A 191 12.23 2.40 -20.70
C GLU A 191 11.62 2.96 -19.40
N THR A 192 11.69 2.15 -18.35
CA THR A 192 11.52 2.63 -16.99
C THR A 192 12.39 3.87 -16.83
N ILE A 193 11.83 4.97 -16.37
CA ILE A 193 12.56 6.21 -16.12
C ILE A 193 13.83 5.84 -15.31
N PRO A 194 15.02 6.19 -15.80
CA PRO A 194 16.27 5.77 -15.18
C PRO A 194 16.48 6.36 -13.79
#